data_4ce7679afb5fc3822b6718981afa0553
#
_entry.id   4ce7679afb5fc3822b6718981afa0553
#
_cell.length_a   1.000
_cell.length_b   1.000
_cell.length_c   1.000
_cell.angle_alpha   90.00
_cell.angle_beta   90.00
_cell.angle_gamma   90.00
#
_symmetry.space_group_name_H-M   'P 1'
#
loop_
_entity.id
_entity.type
_entity.pdbx_description
1 polymer ?
#
loop_
_entity_poly.entity_id
_entity_poly.type
_entity_poly.pdbx_seq_one_letter_code
_entity_poly.pdbx_strand_id
1 'polypeptide(L)'
;MKELLLLAQLAMPADMYEQTVNFNLQCFNSFDKMSSWLKKDYNEEPVVMSHMSMNETLVLFVNPEQTTSTLVVSKLFGGEEETCVIWGGQSNGTSLSINPTVYQ
;
A
#
# COMPACT_ATOMS: atom_id res chain seq x y z
N MET A 1 -6.11 -30.64 3.26
CA MET A 1 -5.30 -29.61 3.92
C MET A 1 -3.82 -29.74 3.64
N LYS A 2 -3.25 -30.94 3.81
CA LYS A 2 -1.86 -31.18 3.42
C LYS A 2 -1.60 -30.95 1.94
N GLU A 3 -2.57 -31.25 1.11
CA GLU A 3 -2.46 -31.09 -0.34
C GLU A 3 -2.38 -29.62 -0.76
N LEU A 4 -3.11 -28.74 -0.05
CA LEU A 4 -3.07 -27.30 -0.31
C LEU A 4 -1.72 -26.69 0.05
N LEU A 5 -1.13 -27.11 1.17
CA LEU A 5 0.20 -26.66 1.56
C LEU A 5 1.27 -27.13 0.58
N LEU A 6 1.13 -28.36 0.13
CA LEU A 6 2.06 -28.92 -0.84
C LEU A 6 2.01 -28.18 -2.17
N LEU A 7 0.80 -27.83 -2.63
CA LEU A 7 0.62 -27.08 -3.86
C LEU A 7 1.19 -25.67 -3.75
N ALA A 8 1.02 -25.02 -2.58
CA ALA A 8 1.58 -23.70 -2.35
C ALA A 8 3.12 -23.73 -2.40
N GLN A 9 3.72 -24.78 -1.83
CA GLN A 9 5.17 -24.95 -1.87
C GLN A 9 5.68 -25.22 -3.27
N LEU A 10 4.95 -26.01 -4.05
CA LEU A 10 5.30 -26.30 -5.43
C LEU A 10 5.15 -25.10 -6.35
N ALA A 11 4.32 -24.13 -5.98
CA ALA A 11 4.15 -22.89 -6.75
C ALA A 11 5.31 -21.92 -6.57
N MET A 12 6.15 -22.10 -5.54
CA MET A 12 7.28 -21.23 -5.28
C MET A 12 8.50 -21.69 -6.07
N PRO A 13 9.20 -20.75 -6.76
CA PRO A 13 10.51 -21.08 -7.38
C PRO A 13 11.49 -21.58 -6.32
N ALA A 14 12.45 -22.40 -6.76
CA ALA A 14 13.42 -23.03 -5.85
C ALA A 14 14.31 -22.01 -5.11
N ASP A 15 14.50 -20.83 -5.69
CA ASP A 15 15.31 -19.77 -5.10
C ASP A 15 14.49 -18.74 -4.31
N MET A 16 13.18 -18.95 -4.20
CA MET A 16 12.31 -18.10 -3.40
C MET A 16 12.25 -18.62 -1.97
N TYR A 17 12.26 -17.71 -1.01
CA TYR A 17 12.09 -18.04 0.39
C TYR A 17 11.20 -17.00 1.06
N GLU A 18 10.56 -17.40 2.16
CA GLU A 18 9.75 -16.51 2.96
C GLU A 18 10.58 -15.90 4.08
N GLN A 19 10.36 -14.64 4.35
CA GLN A 19 10.99 -13.95 5.45
C GLN A 19 9.94 -13.13 6.19
N THR A 20 9.92 -13.29 7.51
CA THR A 20 9.03 -12.50 8.35
C THR A 20 9.77 -11.25 8.81
N VAL A 21 9.15 -10.09 8.56
CA VAL A 21 9.71 -8.80 8.95
C VAL A 21 8.69 -8.05 9.78
N ASN A 22 9.12 -7.49 10.92
CA ASN A 22 8.26 -6.71 11.79
C ASN A 22 8.50 -5.22 11.55
N PHE A 23 7.41 -4.48 11.34
CA PHE A 23 7.44 -3.04 11.13
C PHE A 23 6.60 -2.33 12.17
N ASN A 24 7.05 -1.14 12.57
CA ASN A 24 6.20 -0.19 13.26
C ASN A 24 5.53 0.68 12.22
N LEU A 25 4.23 0.52 12.06
CA LEU A 25 3.48 1.28 11.06
C LEU A 25 2.88 2.53 11.67
N GLN A 26 2.85 3.60 10.90
CA GLN A 26 2.16 4.84 11.26
C GLN A 26 0.72 4.74 10.77
N CYS A 27 -0.22 4.86 11.69
CA CYS A 27 -1.63 4.65 11.39
C CYS A 27 -2.49 5.80 11.91
N PHE A 28 -3.57 6.04 11.19
CA PHE A 28 -4.70 6.86 11.67
C PHE A 28 -5.93 5.97 11.80
N ASN A 29 -6.88 6.42 12.62
CA ASN A 29 -8.13 5.68 12.80
C ASN A 29 -9.18 6.00 11.73
N SER A 30 -8.82 6.75 10.69
CA SER A 30 -9.67 6.97 9.54
C SER A 30 -8.85 7.28 8.30
N PHE A 31 -9.40 6.92 7.16
CA PHE A 31 -8.81 7.27 5.86
C PHE A 31 -8.77 8.79 5.66
N ASP A 32 -9.80 9.49 6.11
CA ASP A 32 -9.87 10.94 5.94
C ASP A 32 -8.73 11.65 6.68
N LYS A 33 -8.38 11.19 7.87
CA LYS A 33 -7.27 11.76 8.62
C LYS A 33 -5.93 11.50 7.92
N MET A 34 -5.75 10.29 7.41
CA MET A 34 -4.55 9.95 6.64
C MET A 34 -4.45 10.82 5.39
N SER A 35 -5.54 10.93 4.64
CA SER A 35 -5.58 11.71 3.41
C SER A 35 -5.31 13.19 3.68
N SER A 36 -5.88 13.74 4.74
CA SER A 36 -5.66 15.14 5.13
C SER A 36 -4.21 15.38 5.52
N TRP A 37 -3.60 14.48 6.26
CA TRP A 37 -2.20 14.59 6.66
C TRP A 37 -1.27 14.55 5.45
N LEU A 38 -1.48 13.61 4.54
CA LEU A 38 -0.67 13.48 3.34
C LEU A 38 -0.83 14.70 2.42
N LYS A 39 -2.04 15.24 2.33
CA LYS A 39 -2.27 16.45 1.55
C LYS A 39 -1.57 17.65 2.15
N LYS A 40 -1.67 17.80 3.47
CA LYS A 40 -1.11 18.96 4.17
C LYS A 40 0.41 18.95 4.18
N ASP A 41 1.01 17.81 4.52
CA ASP A 41 2.46 17.74 4.75
C ASP A 41 3.26 17.43 3.49
N TYR A 42 2.66 16.73 2.54
CA TYR A 42 3.37 16.26 1.34
C TYR A 42 2.69 16.68 0.04
N ASN A 43 1.55 17.33 0.12
CA ASN A 43 0.74 17.68 -1.05
C ASN A 43 0.40 16.47 -1.91
N GLU A 44 0.19 15.32 -1.28
CA GLU A 44 -0.14 14.07 -1.94
C GLU A 44 -1.62 13.85 -2.03
N GLU A 45 -2.05 13.27 -3.15
CA GLU A 45 -3.43 12.90 -3.40
C GLU A 45 -3.49 11.46 -3.86
N PRO A 46 -4.62 10.77 -3.60
CA PRO A 46 -4.76 9.40 -4.06
C PRO A 46 -4.84 9.33 -5.57
N VAL A 47 -4.05 8.45 -6.17
CA VAL A 47 -4.01 8.28 -7.63
C VAL A 47 -4.38 6.87 -8.07
N VAL A 48 -4.17 5.88 -7.21
CA VAL A 48 -4.53 4.49 -7.49
C VAL A 48 -5.18 3.90 -6.25
N MET A 49 -6.27 3.18 -6.45
CA MET A 49 -6.98 2.51 -5.38
C MET A 49 -7.29 1.08 -5.83
N SER A 50 -6.98 0.12 -4.97
CA SER A 50 -7.20 -1.29 -5.26
C SER A 50 -7.81 -1.98 -4.04
N HIS A 51 -8.92 -2.65 -4.23
CA HIS A 51 -9.54 -3.43 -3.18
C HIS A 51 -8.87 -4.80 -3.11
N MET A 52 -8.22 -5.09 -1.97
CA MET A 52 -7.60 -6.39 -1.74
C MET A 52 -8.60 -7.41 -1.23
N SER A 53 -9.62 -6.92 -0.51
CA SER A 53 -10.74 -7.71 0.00
C SER A 53 -11.91 -6.77 0.26
N MET A 54 -13.02 -7.30 0.77
CA MET A 54 -14.17 -6.48 1.13
C MET A 54 -13.85 -5.42 2.18
N ASN A 55 -12.85 -5.70 3.03
CA ASN A 55 -12.52 -4.87 4.18
C ASN A 55 -11.15 -4.21 4.07
N GLU A 56 -10.44 -4.40 2.97
CA GLU A 56 -9.08 -3.87 2.84
C GLU A 56 -8.90 -3.20 1.48
N THR A 57 -8.38 -1.99 1.50
CA THR A 57 -8.13 -1.20 0.30
C THR A 57 -6.70 -0.68 0.33
N LEU A 58 -6.00 -0.86 -0.77
CA LEU A 58 -4.67 -0.34 -0.97
C LEU A 58 -4.78 0.95 -1.76
N VAL A 59 -4.12 2.02 -1.28
CA VAL A 59 -4.20 3.33 -1.92
C VAL A 59 -2.80 3.89 -2.10
N LEU A 60 -2.49 4.30 -3.31
CA LEU A 60 -1.25 5.01 -3.61
C LEU A 60 -1.53 6.51 -3.68
N PHE A 61 -0.81 7.26 -2.86
CA PHE A 61 -0.82 8.72 -2.84
C PHE A 61 0.43 9.24 -3.51
N VAL A 62 0.29 10.26 -4.34
CA VAL A 62 1.42 10.87 -5.04
C VAL A 62 1.20 12.38 -5.07
N ASN A 63 2.27 13.16 -4.92
CA ASN A 63 2.15 14.59 -5.11
C ASN A 63 2.17 14.94 -6.62
N PRO A 64 1.62 16.11 -7.03
CA PRO A 64 1.54 16.45 -8.46
C PRO A 64 2.88 16.51 -9.16
N GLU A 65 3.93 16.83 -8.43
CA GLU A 65 5.28 16.92 -8.98
C GLU A 65 5.99 15.56 -9.03
N GLN A 66 5.33 14.53 -8.53
CA GLN A 66 5.84 13.16 -8.50
C GLN A 66 7.17 13.02 -7.75
N THR A 67 7.39 13.87 -6.74
CA THR A 67 8.59 13.84 -5.93
C THR A 67 8.44 12.96 -4.69
N THR A 68 7.21 12.77 -4.21
CA THR A 68 6.95 11.87 -3.08
C THR A 68 5.74 11.00 -3.37
N SER A 69 5.74 9.83 -2.77
CA SER A 69 4.64 8.89 -2.86
C SER A 69 4.51 8.11 -1.57
N THR A 70 3.29 7.70 -1.26
CA THR A 70 2.98 6.96 -0.04
C THR A 70 1.96 5.88 -0.37
N LEU A 71 2.29 4.67 0.02
CA LEU A 71 1.38 3.53 -0.14
C LEU A 71 0.73 3.25 1.20
N VAL A 72 -0.59 3.19 1.19
CA VAL A 72 -1.41 3.12 2.38
C VAL A 72 -2.35 1.94 2.26
N VAL A 73 -2.56 1.23 3.36
CA VAL A 73 -3.61 0.22 3.45
C VAL A 73 -4.66 0.69 4.44
N SER A 74 -5.91 0.65 4.01
CA SER A 74 -7.07 0.99 4.84
C SER A 74 -7.85 -0.27 5.13
N LYS A 75 -8.11 -0.53 6.40
CA LYS A 75 -8.81 -1.73 6.87
C LYS A 75 -10.03 -1.34 7.68
N LEU A 76 -11.06 -2.17 7.60
CA LEU A 76 -12.28 -2.00 8.36
C LEU A 76 -12.54 -3.28 9.16
N PHE A 77 -12.53 -3.14 10.49
CA PHE A 77 -12.76 -4.25 11.41
C PHE A 77 -13.90 -3.93 12.36
N GLY A 78 -15.00 -4.68 12.27
CA GLY A 78 -16.09 -4.54 13.23
C GLY A 78 -16.61 -3.11 13.37
N GLY A 79 -16.63 -2.36 12.28
CA GLY A 79 -17.04 -0.96 12.30
C GLY A 79 -15.94 0.03 12.64
N GLU A 80 -14.75 -0.45 12.97
CA GLU A 80 -13.58 0.40 13.22
C GLU A 80 -12.69 0.45 12.00
N GLU A 81 -12.20 1.63 11.68
CA GLU A 81 -11.33 1.87 10.54
C GLU A 81 -9.90 2.07 11.02
N GLU A 82 -8.96 1.49 10.30
CA GLU A 82 -7.54 1.69 10.54
C GLU A 82 -6.84 1.86 9.21
N THR A 83 -6.09 2.94 9.06
CA THR A 83 -5.37 3.26 7.83
C THR A 83 -3.90 3.47 8.16
N CYS A 84 -3.04 2.68 7.55
CA CYS A 84 -1.62 2.63 7.87
C CYS A 84 -0.75 2.85 6.64
N VAL A 85 0.35 3.59 6.85
CA VAL A 85 1.40 3.73 5.82
C VAL A 85 2.20 2.44 5.80
N ILE A 86 2.28 1.80 4.64
CA ILE A 86 3.10 0.59 4.47
C ILE A 86 4.37 0.86 3.67
N TRP A 87 4.43 1.98 2.97
CA TRP A 87 5.62 2.36 2.22
C TRP A 87 5.56 3.84 1.89
N GLY A 88 6.73 4.49 1.95
CA GLY A 88 6.88 5.87 1.52
C GLY A 88 8.13 6.01 0.68
N GLY A 89 8.04 6.79 -0.38
CA GLY A 89 9.15 6.97 -1.29
C GLY A 89 9.35 8.43 -1.66
N GLN A 90 10.60 8.76 -1.98
CA GLN A 90 10.97 10.08 -2.42
C GLN A 90 11.78 9.94 -3.70
N SER A 91 11.39 10.70 -4.70
CA SER A 91 12.06 10.70 -5.99
C SER A 91 12.91 11.96 -6.10
N ASN A 92 14.18 11.82 -6.44
CA ASN A 92 15.10 12.95 -6.62
C ASN A 92 14.97 13.55 -8.02
N GLY A 93 13.75 13.82 -8.45
CA GLY A 93 13.53 14.40 -9.78
C GLY A 93 13.68 13.40 -10.92
N THR A 94 14.03 12.17 -10.64
CA THR A 94 13.89 11.10 -11.61
C THR A 94 12.46 10.60 -11.53
N SER A 95 11.79 10.72 -12.63
CA SER A 95 10.40 10.37 -12.78
C SER A 95 10.04 9.07 -12.09
N LEU A 96 9.23 9.18 -11.05
CA LEU A 96 8.39 8.07 -10.71
C LEU A 96 7.36 8.01 -11.84
N SER A 97 7.71 7.30 -12.87
CA SER A 97 6.82 7.14 -13.99
C SER A 97 5.71 6.18 -13.58
N ILE A 98 4.68 6.71 -12.96
CA ILE A 98 3.46 5.94 -12.83
C ILE A 98 2.76 6.07 -14.16
N ASN A 99 2.92 5.05 -14.98
CA ASN A 99 2.18 4.96 -16.22
C ASN A 99 0.83 4.34 -15.90
N PRO A 100 -0.27 5.08 -15.98
CA PRO A 100 -1.59 4.54 -15.61
C PRO A 100 -1.98 3.32 -16.43
N THR A 101 -1.44 3.15 -17.63
CA THR A 101 -1.75 2.00 -18.46
C THR A 101 -1.18 0.70 -17.93
N VAL A 102 -0.16 0.76 -17.07
CA VAL A 102 0.44 -0.43 -16.46
C VAL A 102 -0.46 -1.01 -15.38
N TYR A 103 -1.32 -0.19 -14.79
CA TYR A 103 -2.16 -0.59 -13.65
C TYR A 103 -3.60 -0.89 -14.06
N GLN A 104 -3.89 -0.83 -15.32
CA GLN A 104 -5.17 -1.23 -15.87
C GLN A 104 -5.12 -2.67 -16.38
#